data_432471609348b478e20c489a43019250
#
_entry.id   432471609348b478e20c489a43019250
#
_cell.length_a   1.000
_cell.length_b   1.000
_cell.length_c   1.000
_cell.angle_alpha   90.00
_cell.angle_beta   90.00
_cell.angle_gamma   90.00
#
_symmetry.space_group_name_H-M   'P 1'
#
loop_
_entity.id
_entity.type
_entity.pdbx_description
1 polymer ?
#
loop_
_entity_poly.entity_id
_entity_poly.type
_entity_poly.pdbx_seq_one_letter_code
_entity_poly.pdbx_strand_id
1 'polypeptide(L)'
;CSSDLIGRLPRYFRYLGELKDDGIERISSQELSAIMKVTASQIRQDFNNFGGFGQQGYGYKVEYLYEEIGKILGLHKTHNLIIIGAGNLGQALANYMNFERRGFLFRGIFDNNPALFGKRIRDLEVQPMEELETFVKENEIDIAVLTIPKDSALEVAERLARQDIKGIWNFAHIDLNLSKEIQVENVHLSDSLMKLTYNINRYENGLSKSSAIRYRLCI
;
A
#
# COMPACT_ATOMS: atom_id res chain seq x y z
N CYS A 1 -6.57 -9.24 -14.32
CA CYS A 1 -5.64 -9.71 -13.27
C CYS A 1 -6.48 -9.98 -12.03
N SER A 2 -6.27 -11.11 -11.34
CA SER A 2 -7.02 -11.38 -10.11
C SER A 2 -6.53 -10.42 -9.00
N SER A 3 -7.44 -9.97 -8.15
CA SER A 3 -7.14 -9.10 -6.98
C SER A 3 -6.02 -9.67 -6.11
N ASP A 4 -5.96 -11.00 -5.99
CA ASP A 4 -4.92 -11.70 -5.23
C ASP A 4 -3.51 -11.52 -5.79
N LEU A 5 -3.37 -11.39 -7.11
CA LEU A 5 -2.09 -11.18 -7.76
C LEU A 5 -1.57 -9.77 -7.50
N ILE A 6 -2.44 -8.76 -7.68
CA ILE A 6 -2.10 -7.35 -7.40
C ILE A 6 -1.67 -7.18 -5.94
N GLY A 7 -2.35 -7.86 -5.00
CA GLY A 7 -1.99 -7.83 -3.58
C GLY A 7 -0.62 -8.45 -3.26
N ARG A 8 -0.06 -9.32 -4.14
CA ARG A 8 1.29 -9.90 -3.98
C ARG A 8 2.41 -9.06 -4.58
N LEU A 9 2.13 -8.21 -5.58
CA LEU A 9 3.16 -7.42 -6.26
C LEU A 9 4.02 -6.54 -5.32
N PRO A 10 3.45 -5.81 -4.35
CA PRO A 10 4.25 -5.04 -3.41
C PRO A 10 5.21 -5.89 -2.58
N ARG A 11 4.83 -7.15 -2.28
CA ARG A 11 5.71 -8.10 -1.57
C ARG A 11 6.85 -8.56 -2.47
N TYR A 12 6.58 -8.90 -3.74
CA TYR A 12 7.63 -9.21 -4.71
C TYR A 12 8.61 -8.05 -4.84
N PHE A 13 8.10 -6.85 -5.03
CA PHE A 13 8.94 -5.65 -5.17
C PHE A 13 9.87 -5.44 -3.98
N ARG A 14 9.36 -5.59 -2.75
CA ARG A 14 10.15 -5.43 -1.53
C ARG A 14 11.26 -6.48 -1.42
N TYR A 15 10.94 -7.78 -1.58
CA TYR A 15 11.95 -8.83 -1.46
C TYR A 15 12.98 -8.80 -2.59
N LEU A 16 12.57 -8.46 -3.81
CA LEU A 16 13.52 -8.27 -4.91
C LEU A 16 14.43 -7.08 -4.67
N GLY A 17 13.93 -6.00 -4.04
CA GLY A 17 14.75 -4.87 -3.62
C GLY A 17 15.82 -5.28 -2.60
N GLU A 18 15.44 -6.04 -1.57
CA GLU A 18 16.39 -6.59 -0.58
C GLU A 18 17.46 -7.46 -1.27
N LEU A 19 17.05 -8.37 -2.15
CA LEU A 19 17.97 -9.23 -2.90
C LEU A 19 18.91 -8.43 -3.81
N LYS A 20 18.42 -7.36 -4.44
CA LYS A 20 19.24 -6.47 -5.26
C LYS A 20 20.28 -5.74 -4.42
N ASP A 21 19.88 -5.25 -3.24
CA ASP A 21 20.79 -4.55 -2.31
C ASP A 21 21.88 -5.51 -1.77
N ASP A 22 21.54 -6.80 -1.62
CA ASP A 22 22.47 -7.88 -1.25
C ASP A 22 23.36 -8.35 -2.42
N GLY A 23 23.21 -7.78 -3.61
CA GLY A 23 24.00 -8.12 -4.80
C GLY A 23 23.63 -9.47 -5.45
N ILE A 24 22.45 -10.00 -5.16
CA ILE A 24 21.97 -11.26 -5.77
C ILE A 24 21.49 -10.99 -7.19
N GLU A 25 22.20 -11.50 -8.18
CA GLU A 25 21.88 -11.28 -9.59
C GLU A 25 20.70 -12.12 -10.08
N ARG A 26 20.56 -13.35 -9.57
CA ARG A 26 19.54 -14.31 -10.02
C ARG A 26 18.91 -15.05 -8.85
N ILE A 27 17.62 -15.36 -9.02
CA ILE A 27 16.86 -16.15 -8.06
C ILE A 27 15.93 -17.13 -8.78
N SER A 28 15.81 -18.35 -8.27
CA SER A 28 14.84 -19.33 -8.74
C SER A 28 13.46 -19.12 -8.09
N SER A 29 12.41 -19.65 -8.71
CA SER A 29 11.08 -19.67 -8.09
C SER A 29 11.04 -20.46 -6.77
N GLN A 30 11.94 -21.43 -6.58
CA GLN A 30 12.05 -22.20 -5.33
C GLN A 30 12.65 -21.37 -4.20
N GLU A 31 13.77 -20.68 -4.46
CA GLU A 31 14.40 -19.79 -3.47
C GLU A 31 13.46 -18.67 -3.09
N LEU A 32 12.82 -18.02 -4.06
CA LEU A 32 11.85 -16.96 -3.80
C LEU A 32 10.63 -17.49 -3.03
N SER A 33 10.21 -18.72 -3.28
CA SER A 33 9.15 -19.42 -2.53
C SER A 33 9.48 -19.56 -1.05
N ALA A 34 10.72 -19.92 -0.74
CA ALA A 34 11.20 -20.06 0.64
C ALA A 34 11.13 -18.72 1.41
N ILE A 35 11.53 -17.62 0.75
CA ILE A 35 11.52 -16.27 1.34
C ILE A 35 10.09 -15.78 1.53
N MET A 36 9.24 -15.92 0.52
CA MET A 36 7.90 -15.32 0.49
C MET A 36 6.82 -16.20 1.15
N LYS A 37 7.09 -17.46 1.45
CA LYS A 37 6.09 -18.44 1.90
C LYS A 37 4.88 -18.57 0.94
N VAL A 38 5.17 -18.52 -0.36
CA VAL A 38 4.24 -18.73 -1.47
C VAL A 38 4.78 -19.88 -2.29
N THR A 39 3.96 -20.73 -2.88
CA THR A 39 4.45 -21.88 -3.64
C THR A 39 5.22 -21.46 -4.90
N ALA A 40 6.26 -22.20 -5.27
CA ALA A 40 7.02 -21.94 -6.49
C ALA A 40 6.14 -21.99 -7.76
N SER A 41 5.07 -22.80 -7.74
CA SER A 41 4.10 -22.85 -8.82
C SER A 41 3.31 -21.54 -8.94
N GLN A 42 2.87 -20.99 -7.81
CA GLN A 42 2.16 -19.70 -7.78
C GLN A 42 3.06 -18.57 -8.28
N ILE A 43 4.34 -18.56 -7.86
CA ILE A 43 5.31 -17.55 -8.33
C ILE A 43 5.47 -17.59 -9.84
N ARG A 44 5.63 -18.81 -10.41
CA ARG A 44 5.71 -18.98 -11.87
C ARG A 44 4.45 -18.49 -12.59
N GLN A 45 3.28 -18.81 -12.04
CA GLN A 45 2.00 -18.36 -12.59
C GLN A 45 1.87 -16.84 -12.52
N ASP A 46 2.23 -16.23 -11.38
CA ASP A 46 2.19 -14.79 -11.20
C ASP A 46 3.09 -14.08 -12.24
N PHE A 47 4.31 -14.55 -12.41
CA PHE A 47 5.25 -13.96 -13.36
C PHE A 47 4.87 -14.19 -14.83
N ASN A 48 4.25 -15.30 -15.16
CA ASN A 48 3.73 -15.55 -16.50
C ASN A 48 2.59 -14.56 -16.87
N ASN A 49 1.78 -14.16 -15.89
CA ASN A 49 0.71 -13.19 -16.12
C ASN A 49 1.22 -11.78 -16.50
N PHE A 50 2.48 -11.48 -16.20
CA PHE A 50 3.09 -10.17 -16.47
C PHE A 50 4.11 -10.18 -17.62
N GLY A 51 4.23 -11.25 -18.40
CA GLY A 51 5.06 -11.25 -19.60
C GLY A 51 6.20 -12.27 -19.65
N GLY A 52 6.17 -13.29 -18.79
CA GLY A 52 7.13 -14.42 -18.91
C GLY A 52 8.58 -14.03 -18.59
N PHE A 53 8.84 -13.53 -17.40
CA PHE A 53 10.13 -12.96 -16.96
C PHE A 53 11.32 -13.95 -16.84
N GLY A 54 11.18 -15.21 -17.21
CA GLY A 54 12.27 -16.18 -17.01
C GLY A 54 12.45 -17.18 -18.13
N GLN A 55 13.69 -17.61 -18.35
CA GLN A 55 14.00 -18.79 -19.13
C GLN A 55 13.98 -20.01 -18.21
N GLN A 56 13.34 -21.08 -18.66
CA GLN A 56 13.27 -22.35 -17.93
C GLN A 56 14.68 -22.86 -17.62
N GLY A 57 14.96 -23.11 -16.33
CA GLY A 57 16.25 -23.64 -15.87
C GLY A 57 17.28 -22.59 -15.42
N TYR A 58 17.15 -21.31 -15.79
CA TYR A 58 18.15 -20.28 -15.48
C TYR A 58 17.75 -19.32 -14.35
N GLY A 59 16.53 -19.46 -13.80
CA GLY A 59 15.99 -18.51 -12.82
C GLY A 59 15.69 -17.14 -13.40
N TYR A 60 15.34 -16.23 -12.53
CA TYR A 60 14.96 -14.86 -12.88
C TYR A 60 16.09 -13.89 -12.57
N LYS A 61 16.31 -12.90 -13.42
CA LYS A 61 17.20 -11.78 -13.13
C LYS A 61 16.52 -10.84 -12.12
N VAL A 62 17.12 -10.68 -10.94
CA VAL A 62 16.55 -9.91 -9.81
C VAL A 62 16.30 -8.47 -10.20
N GLU A 63 17.29 -7.79 -10.77
CA GLU A 63 17.17 -6.39 -11.17
C GLU A 63 16.07 -6.17 -12.23
N TYR A 64 16.02 -7.03 -13.25
CA TYR A 64 14.99 -6.95 -14.28
C TYR A 64 13.57 -7.13 -13.72
N LEU A 65 13.37 -8.13 -12.84
CA LEU A 65 12.08 -8.32 -12.16
C LEU A 65 11.70 -7.13 -11.29
N TYR A 66 12.65 -6.61 -10.55
CA TYR A 66 12.45 -5.45 -9.69
C TYR A 66 11.96 -4.24 -10.49
N GLU A 67 12.62 -3.94 -11.62
CA GLU A 67 12.25 -2.83 -12.49
C GLU A 67 10.87 -3.03 -13.13
N GLU A 68 10.60 -4.21 -13.69
CA GLU A 68 9.31 -4.48 -14.35
C GLU A 68 8.14 -4.46 -13.37
N ILE A 69 8.31 -5.05 -12.18
CA ILE A 69 7.28 -4.98 -11.13
C ILE A 69 7.12 -3.53 -10.64
N GLY A 70 8.19 -2.77 -10.53
CA GLY A 70 8.15 -1.35 -10.20
C GLY A 70 7.34 -0.53 -11.23
N LYS A 71 7.51 -0.82 -12.53
CA LYS A 71 6.72 -0.20 -13.61
C LYS A 71 5.23 -0.56 -13.50
N ILE A 72 4.91 -1.83 -13.25
CA ILE A 72 3.52 -2.30 -13.08
C ILE A 72 2.87 -1.61 -11.87
N LEU A 73 3.60 -1.44 -10.78
CA LEU A 73 3.15 -0.73 -9.58
C LEU A 73 3.10 0.80 -9.75
N GLY A 74 3.56 1.34 -10.88
CA GLY A 74 3.61 2.78 -11.12
C GLY A 74 4.73 3.52 -10.39
N LEU A 75 5.67 2.80 -9.76
CA LEU A 75 6.76 3.38 -8.95
C LEU A 75 7.88 4.04 -9.77
N HIS A 76 7.77 4.03 -11.10
CA HIS A 76 8.65 4.78 -12.00
C HIS A 76 8.24 6.27 -12.11
N LYS A 77 7.12 6.64 -11.51
CA LYS A 77 6.61 8.02 -11.44
C LYS A 77 6.64 8.51 -10.01
N THR A 78 6.80 9.81 -9.86
CA THR A 78 6.59 10.48 -8.57
C THR A 78 5.12 10.74 -8.37
N HIS A 79 4.63 10.48 -7.16
CA HIS A 79 3.27 10.78 -6.75
C HIS A 79 3.29 11.84 -5.65
N ASN A 80 2.55 12.91 -5.83
CA ASN A 80 2.39 13.95 -4.83
C ASN A 80 1.22 13.62 -3.90
N LEU A 81 1.48 13.60 -2.60
CA LEU A 81 0.53 13.22 -1.56
C LEU A 81 0.24 14.38 -0.62
N ILE A 82 -0.98 14.40 -0.10
CA ILE A 82 -1.35 15.20 1.07
C ILE A 82 -1.87 14.32 2.19
N ILE A 83 -1.74 14.79 3.43
CA ILE A 83 -2.32 14.13 4.60
C ILE A 83 -3.46 15.01 5.13
N ILE A 84 -4.61 14.38 5.35
CA ILE A 84 -5.75 14.99 6.02
C ILE A 84 -5.86 14.37 7.41
N GLY A 85 -5.64 15.21 8.42
CA GLY A 85 -5.53 14.83 9.83
C GLY A 85 -4.09 14.83 10.33
N ALA A 86 -3.72 15.84 11.11
CA ALA A 86 -2.40 16.00 11.73
C ALA A 86 -2.31 15.35 13.13
N GLY A 87 -3.15 14.34 13.38
CA GLY A 87 -3.10 13.51 14.58
C GLY A 87 -1.91 12.56 14.61
N ASN A 88 -1.86 11.66 15.60
CA ASN A 88 -0.73 10.73 15.79
C ASN A 88 -0.40 9.90 14.54
N LEU A 89 -1.42 9.36 13.86
CA LEU A 89 -1.20 8.54 12.66
C LEU A 89 -0.71 9.39 11.48
N GLY A 90 -1.33 10.56 11.24
CA GLY A 90 -0.90 11.46 10.17
C GLY A 90 0.55 11.91 10.35
N GLN A 91 0.94 12.28 11.57
CA GLN A 91 2.31 12.64 11.91
C GLN A 91 3.28 11.46 11.71
N ALA A 92 2.89 10.24 12.13
CA ALA A 92 3.71 9.05 11.94
C ALA A 92 3.95 8.75 10.45
N LEU A 93 2.92 8.87 9.61
CA LEU A 93 3.04 8.69 8.17
C LEU A 93 3.92 9.77 7.52
N ALA A 94 3.74 11.05 7.90
CA ALA A 94 4.57 12.15 7.40
C ALA A 94 6.07 11.95 7.74
N ASN A 95 6.37 11.34 8.87
CA ASN A 95 7.74 11.07 9.32
C ASN A 95 8.37 9.83 8.69
N TYR A 96 7.61 9.01 7.95
CA TYR A 96 8.13 7.74 7.44
C TYR A 96 8.89 7.90 6.12
N MET A 97 10.21 8.01 6.22
CA MET A 97 11.14 8.30 5.11
C MET A 97 11.07 7.33 3.91
N ASN A 98 10.62 6.08 4.12
CA ASN A 98 10.62 5.08 3.06
C ASN A 98 9.61 5.36 1.94
N PHE A 99 8.64 6.23 2.16
CA PHE A 99 7.71 6.65 1.11
C PHE A 99 8.44 7.46 0.03
N GLU A 100 9.28 8.42 0.42
CA GLU A 100 10.03 9.26 -0.51
C GLU A 100 10.97 8.43 -1.40
N ARG A 101 11.65 7.43 -0.83
CA ARG A 101 12.51 6.51 -1.60
C ARG A 101 11.76 5.73 -2.68
N ARG A 102 10.44 5.63 -2.57
CA ARG A 102 9.56 4.94 -3.52
C ARG A 102 8.80 5.90 -4.42
N GLY A 103 9.15 7.20 -4.42
CA GLY A 103 8.52 8.21 -5.26
C GLY A 103 7.23 8.79 -4.70
N PHE A 104 6.88 8.55 -3.42
CA PHE A 104 5.72 9.15 -2.76
C PHE A 104 6.15 10.38 -1.96
N LEU A 105 5.81 11.57 -2.43
CA LEU A 105 6.22 12.84 -1.82
C LEU A 105 5.05 13.52 -1.11
N PHE A 106 5.13 13.66 0.20
CA PHE A 106 4.18 14.47 0.93
C PHE A 106 4.42 15.97 0.65
N ARG A 107 3.36 16.68 0.21
CA ARG A 107 3.40 18.10 -0.15
C ARG A 107 2.70 18.99 0.84
N GLY A 108 1.72 18.46 1.58
CA GLY A 108 0.95 19.21 2.54
C GLY A 108 0.33 18.31 3.61
N ILE A 109 -0.01 18.92 4.72
CA ILE A 109 -0.75 18.30 5.81
C ILE A 109 -1.82 19.26 6.29
N PHE A 110 -3.06 18.76 6.44
CA PHE A 110 -4.24 19.57 6.75
C PHE A 110 -4.93 19.06 8.00
N ASP A 111 -5.47 19.98 8.78
CA ASP A 111 -6.28 19.65 9.96
C ASP A 111 -7.39 20.70 10.14
N ASN A 112 -8.44 20.35 10.87
CA ASN A 112 -9.50 21.28 11.27
C ASN A 112 -9.29 21.89 12.66
N ASN A 113 -8.27 21.44 13.41
CA ASN A 113 -7.96 21.92 14.74
C ASN A 113 -7.04 23.15 14.68
N PRO A 114 -7.53 24.39 15.02
CA PRO A 114 -6.72 25.58 14.95
C PRO A 114 -5.46 25.54 15.84
N ALA A 115 -5.46 24.72 16.91
CA ALA A 115 -4.31 24.58 17.78
C ALA A 115 -3.11 23.86 17.11
N LEU A 116 -3.33 23.26 15.93
CA LEU A 116 -2.29 22.61 15.14
C LEU A 116 -1.77 23.46 13.99
N PHE A 117 -2.48 24.51 13.60
CA PHE A 117 -2.09 25.36 12.47
C PHE A 117 -0.72 25.97 12.67
N GLY A 118 0.09 25.98 11.63
CA GLY A 118 1.47 26.47 11.65
C GLY A 118 2.47 25.54 12.33
N LYS A 119 2.03 24.44 12.98
CA LYS A 119 2.98 23.46 13.51
C LYS A 119 3.71 22.76 12.37
N ARG A 120 5.01 22.59 12.52
CA ARG A 120 5.83 21.86 11.54
C ARG A 120 5.95 20.40 11.93
N ILE A 121 5.66 19.55 10.96
CA ILE A 121 5.90 18.10 11.03
C ILE A 121 6.90 17.79 9.91
N ARG A 122 8.17 17.59 10.26
CA ARG A 122 9.30 17.63 9.33
C ARG A 122 9.32 18.94 8.54
N ASP A 123 9.24 18.85 7.21
CA ASP A 123 9.28 19.99 6.30
C ASP A 123 7.88 20.55 5.97
N LEU A 124 6.82 19.90 6.48
CA LEU A 124 5.44 20.27 6.21
C LEU A 124 4.88 21.11 7.36
N GLU A 125 4.20 22.19 7.01
CA GLU A 125 3.40 22.97 7.94
C GLU A 125 1.95 22.53 7.91
N VAL A 126 1.32 22.42 9.08
CA VAL A 126 -0.10 22.07 9.18
C VAL A 126 -0.95 23.25 8.75
N GLN A 127 -1.74 23.04 7.71
CA GLN A 127 -2.61 24.04 7.10
C GLN A 127 -4.09 23.83 7.49
N PRO A 128 -4.91 24.89 7.47
CA PRO A 128 -6.35 24.75 7.69
C PRO A 128 -7.04 24.04 6.52
N MET A 129 -8.14 23.32 6.80
CA MET A 129 -8.92 22.60 5.80
C MET A 129 -9.57 23.50 4.74
N GLU A 130 -9.68 24.79 5.01
CA GLU A 130 -10.20 25.82 4.10
C GLU A 130 -9.26 26.05 2.91
N GLU A 131 -7.98 25.78 3.05
CA GLU A 131 -6.97 25.95 1.99
C GLU A 131 -6.83 24.70 1.09
N LEU A 132 -7.50 23.60 1.43
CA LEU A 132 -7.32 22.30 0.80
C LEU A 132 -7.49 22.34 -0.73
N GLU A 133 -8.63 22.87 -1.21
CA GLU A 133 -8.95 22.85 -2.65
C GLU A 133 -8.00 23.71 -3.47
N THR A 134 -7.61 24.86 -2.92
CA THR A 134 -6.62 25.75 -3.56
C THR A 134 -5.27 25.05 -3.65
N PHE A 135 -4.83 24.46 -2.55
CA PHE A 135 -3.55 23.75 -2.50
C PHE A 135 -3.50 22.57 -3.46
N VAL A 136 -4.58 21.78 -3.53
CA VAL A 136 -4.65 20.61 -4.46
C VAL A 136 -4.50 21.06 -5.91
N LYS A 137 -5.13 22.17 -6.30
CA LYS A 137 -5.04 22.70 -7.67
C LYS A 137 -3.64 23.24 -8.02
N GLU A 138 -2.97 23.85 -7.04
CA GLU A 138 -1.67 24.50 -7.27
C GLU A 138 -0.50 23.51 -7.23
N ASN A 139 -0.67 22.34 -6.61
CA ASN A 139 0.44 21.41 -6.32
C ASN A 139 0.35 20.06 -7.02
N GLU A 140 -0.58 19.89 -7.98
CA GLU A 140 -0.75 18.64 -8.76
C GLU A 140 -0.79 17.39 -7.86
N ILE A 141 -1.71 17.38 -6.89
CA ILE A 141 -1.81 16.29 -5.92
C ILE A 141 -2.46 15.06 -6.55
N ASP A 142 -1.79 13.91 -6.46
CA ASP A 142 -2.29 12.64 -6.97
C ASP A 142 -3.11 11.87 -5.93
N ILE A 143 -2.67 11.87 -4.66
CA ILE A 143 -3.21 10.98 -3.62
C ILE A 143 -3.46 11.77 -2.33
N ALA A 144 -4.63 11.56 -1.73
CA ALA A 144 -4.94 12.05 -0.39
C ALA A 144 -4.92 10.89 0.62
N VAL A 145 -4.26 11.10 1.75
CA VAL A 145 -4.20 10.15 2.87
C VAL A 145 -5.13 10.63 3.96
N LEU A 146 -6.17 9.86 4.28
CA LEU A 146 -7.14 10.21 5.31
C LEU A 146 -6.80 9.54 6.63
N THR A 147 -6.46 10.34 7.63
CA THR A 147 -6.18 9.90 9.01
C THR A 147 -7.09 10.60 10.02
N ILE A 148 -8.35 10.80 9.62
CA ILE A 148 -9.39 11.52 10.35
C ILE A 148 -10.44 10.55 10.93
N PRO A 149 -11.28 11.00 11.88
CA PRO A 149 -12.38 10.22 12.39
C PRO A 149 -13.37 9.82 11.28
N LYS A 150 -14.03 8.65 11.45
CA LYS A 150 -14.98 8.09 10.49
C LYS A 150 -16.13 9.03 10.12
N ASP A 151 -16.57 9.84 11.09
CA ASP A 151 -17.73 10.73 10.94
C ASP A 151 -17.47 11.87 9.94
N SER A 152 -16.20 12.26 9.76
CA SER A 152 -15.79 13.29 8.80
C SER A 152 -15.25 12.70 7.48
N ALA A 153 -14.98 11.41 7.43
CA ALA A 153 -14.23 10.81 6.32
C ALA A 153 -14.98 10.87 5.00
N LEU A 154 -16.30 10.59 5.00
CA LEU A 154 -17.09 10.59 3.78
C LEU A 154 -17.19 11.99 3.16
N GLU A 155 -17.50 13.01 3.97
CA GLU A 155 -17.60 14.40 3.52
C GLU A 155 -16.28 14.88 2.90
N VAL A 156 -15.15 14.62 3.58
CA VAL A 156 -13.82 15.00 3.09
C VAL A 156 -13.47 14.24 1.81
N ALA A 157 -13.77 12.94 1.75
CA ALA A 157 -13.53 12.14 0.57
C ALA A 157 -14.33 12.63 -0.65
N GLU A 158 -15.59 13.05 -0.45
CA GLU A 158 -16.41 13.65 -1.51
C GLU A 158 -15.90 15.03 -1.94
N ARG A 159 -15.37 15.85 -1.02
CA ARG A 159 -14.69 17.11 -1.37
C ARG A 159 -13.49 16.85 -2.27
N LEU A 160 -12.65 15.87 -1.91
CA LEU A 160 -11.48 15.47 -2.67
C LEU A 160 -11.85 14.85 -4.03
N ALA A 161 -12.91 14.07 -4.10
CA ALA A 161 -13.38 13.47 -5.36
C ALA A 161 -13.88 14.52 -6.39
N ARG A 162 -14.21 15.72 -5.95
CA ARG A 162 -14.54 16.85 -6.85
C ARG A 162 -13.31 17.60 -7.37
N GLN A 163 -12.12 17.23 -6.90
CA GLN A 163 -10.84 17.73 -7.39
C GLN A 163 -10.18 16.67 -8.30
N ASP A 164 -9.10 17.00 -8.98
CA ASP A 164 -8.37 16.08 -9.88
C ASP A 164 -7.49 15.05 -9.11
N ILE A 165 -7.91 14.65 -7.90
CA ILE A 165 -7.21 13.63 -7.11
C ILE A 165 -7.52 12.24 -7.67
N LYS A 166 -6.47 11.45 -7.91
CA LYS A 166 -6.56 10.12 -8.52
C LYS A 166 -6.86 9.01 -7.53
N GLY A 167 -6.44 9.19 -6.26
CA GLY A 167 -6.58 8.16 -5.24
C GLY A 167 -6.74 8.68 -3.82
N ILE A 168 -7.40 7.87 -3.00
CA ILE A 168 -7.52 8.07 -1.56
C ILE A 168 -6.98 6.86 -0.83
N TRP A 169 -6.01 7.06 0.06
CA TRP A 169 -5.52 6.07 0.99
C TRP A 169 -6.19 6.31 2.35
N ASN A 170 -7.20 5.49 2.63
CA ASN A 170 -8.12 5.72 3.74
C ASN A 170 -7.76 4.89 4.96
N PHE A 171 -7.45 5.56 6.06
CA PHE A 171 -7.23 4.95 7.40
C PHE A 171 -8.39 5.23 8.38
N ALA A 172 -9.42 5.92 7.97
CA ALA A 172 -10.63 6.07 8.79
C ALA A 172 -11.33 4.71 8.93
N HIS A 173 -11.98 4.49 10.09
CA HIS A 173 -12.69 3.24 10.36
C HIS A 173 -14.05 3.16 9.62
N ILE A 174 -14.02 3.36 8.32
CA ILE A 174 -15.17 3.25 7.41
C ILE A 174 -14.66 2.88 6.01
N ASP A 175 -15.39 2.01 5.32
CA ASP A 175 -15.15 1.75 3.92
C ASP A 175 -15.74 2.86 3.07
N LEU A 176 -14.88 3.59 2.39
CA LEU A 176 -15.30 4.63 1.46
C LEU A 176 -15.61 3.99 0.11
N ASN A 177 -16.82 4.22 -0.36
CA ASN A 177 -17.32 3.76 -1.66
C ASN A 177 -17.70 5.00 -2.48
N LEU A 178 -16.74 5.52 -3.22
CA LEU A 178 -16.90 6.71 -4.06
C LEU A 178 -17.24 6.34 -5.52
N SER A 179 -17.45 7.33 -6.36
CA SER A 179 -17.62 7.12 -7.79
C SER A 179 -16.41 6.41 -8.41
N LYS A 180 -16.58 5.73 -9.55
CA LYS A 180 -15.54 4.92 -10.20
C LYS A 180 -14.32 5.71 -10.71
N GLU A 181 -14.37 7.03 -10.68
CA GLU A 181 -13.32 7.90 -11.19
C GLU A 181 -12.14 8.06 -10.23
N ILE A 182 -12.33 7.82 -8.93
CA ILE A 182 -11.29 7.89 -7.91
C ILE A 182 -11.03 6.50 -7.32
N GLN A 183 -9.78 6.13 -7.20
CA GLN A 183 -9.38 4.87 -6.58
C GLN A 183 -9.30 5.02 -5.06
N VAL A 184 -9.91 4.09 -4.33
CA VAL A 184 -9.85 4.10 -2.85
C VAL A 184 -9.22 2.80 -2.36
N GLU A 185 -8.20 2.95 -1.52
CA GLU A 185 -7.64 1.84 -0.75
C GLU A 185 -8.00 2.02 0.72
N ASN A 186 -8.88 1.17 1.24
CA ASN A 186 -9.31 1.17 2.64
C ASN A 186 -8.36 0.32 3.49
N VAL A 187 -7.76 0.90 4.53
CA VAL A 187 -6.80 0.24 5.42
C VAL A 187 -7.36 0.16 6.83
N HIS A 188 -7.72 -1.04 7.24
CA HIS A 188 -8.12 -1.33 8.62
C HIS A 188 -6.96 -1.98 9.38
N LEU A 189 -6.28 -1.21 10.23
CA LEU A 189 -5.12 -1.68 11.00
C LEU A 189 -5.44 -2.90 11.89
N SER A 190 -6.68 -2.98 12.39
CA SER A 190 -7.18 -4.10 13.20
C SER A 190 -7.23 -5.43 12.45
N ASP A 191 -7.39 -5.42 11.11
CA ASP A 191 -7.54 -6.64 10.32
C ASP A 191 -6.31 -7.53 10.39
N SER A 192 -5.12 -6.92 10.35
CA SER A 192 -3.86 -7.66 10.48
C SER A 192 -3.70 -8.27 11.87
N LEU A 193 -4.16 -7.57 12.92
CA LEU A 193 -4.15 -8.06 14.30
C LEU A 193 -5.17 -9.20 14.49
N MET A 194 -6.37 -9.08 13.92
CA MET A 194 -7.36 -10.15 13.92
C MET A 194 -6.88 -11.41 13.20
N LYS A 195 -6.16 -11.26 12.07
CA LYS A 195 -5.49 -12.38 11.39
C LYS A 195 -4.44 -13.04 12.28
N LEU A 196 -3.68 -12.26 13.05
CA LEU A 196 -2.70 -12.79 13.99
C LEU A 196 -3.38 -13.59 15.11
N THR A 197 -4.44 -13.06 15.73
CA THR A 197 -5.18 -13.77 16.78
C THR A 197 -5.79 -15.08 16.29
N TYR A 198 -6.34 -15.10 15.08
CA TYR A 198 -6.79 -16.34 14.44
C TYR A 198 -5.67 -17.38 14.33
N ASN A 199 -4.48 -16.97 13.92
CA ASN A 199 -3.34 -17.88 13.79
C ASN A 199 -2.87 -18.41 15.15
N ILE A 200 -2.87 -17.57 16.20
CA ILE A 200 -2.56 -17.98 17.58
C ILE A 200 -3.56 -19.04 18.05
N ASN A 201 -4.86 -18.76 17.99
CA ASN A 201 -5.90 -19.69 18.37
C ASN A 201 -5.79 -21.03 17.61
N ARG A 202 -5.47 -20.98 16.33
CA ARG A 202 -5.28 -22.18 15.52
C ARG A 202 -4.08 -23.01 15.98
N TYR A 203 -3.01 -22.35 16.41
CA TYR A 203 -1.81 -23.03 16.94
C TYR A 203 -2.10 -23.67 18.30
N GLU A 204 -2.74 -22.94 19.22
CA GLU A 204 -3.08 -23.40 20.58
C GLU A 204 -4.08 -24.56 20.56
N ASN A 205 -5.04 -24.56 19.65
CA ASN A 205 -6.06 -25.62 19.53
C ASN A 205 -5.59 -26.86 18.74
N GLY A 206 -4.28 -27.00 18.44
CA GLY A 206 -3.70 -28.19 17.81
C GLY A 206 -4.20 -28.46 16.38
N LEU A 207 -4.78 -27.46 15.71
CA LEU A 207 -5.16 -27.55 14.31
C LEU A 207 -3.90 -27.52 13.44
N SER A 208 -3.20 -28.66 13.40
CA SER A 208 -2.03 -28.86 12.54
C SER A 208 -2.45 -28.72 11.07
N LYS A 209 -1.47 -28.45 10.20
CA LYS A 209 -1.66 -28.22 8.75
C LYS A 209 -2.51 -29.30 8.02
N SER A 210 -2.73 -30.45 8.63
CA SER A 210 -3.49 -31.58 8.11
C SER A 210 -5.02 -31.38 8.08
N SER A 211 -5.59 -30.54 8.95
CA SER A 211 -7.04 -30.29 9.01
C SER A 211 -7.53 -29.12 8.14
N ALA A 212 -6.62 -28.35 7.55
CA ALA A 212 -6.97 -27.21 6.67
C ALA A 212 -7.65 -27.62 5.35
N ILE A 213 -7.62 -28.92 5.01
CA ILE A 213 -8.23 -29.44 3.77
C ILE A 213 -9.74 -29.64 3.89
N ARG A 214 -10.29 -29.73 5.11
CA ARG A 214 -11.72 -30.05 5.33
C ARG A 214 -12.67 -28.84 5.30
N TYR A 215 -12.20 -27.60 5.37
CA TYR A 215 -13.07 -26.40 5.39
C TYR A 215 -13.21 -25.73 4.01
N ARG A 216 -12.73 -26.33 2.92
CA ARG A 216 -12.88 -25.82 1.54
C ARG A 216 -14.18 -26.24 0.84
N LEU A 217 -15.11 -26.89 1.52
CA LEU A 217 -16.32 -27.46 0.90
C LEU A 217 -17.65 -26.99 1.48
N CYS A 218 -17.67 -25.88 2.17
CA CYS A 218 -18.95 -25.25 2.57
C CYS A 218 -18.79 -23.71 2.52
N ILE A 219 -18.88 -23.15 1.36
CA ILE A 219 -19.57 -21.88 0.98
C ILE A 219 -19.60 -21.85 -0.55
#